data_fae916d0299abd48257670780fd0f528
#
_entry.id   fae916d0299abd48257670780fd0f528
#
_cell.length_a   1.000
_cell.length_b   1.000
_cell.length_c   1.000
_cell.angle_alpha   90.00
_cell.angle_beta   90.00
_cell.angle_gamma   90.00
#
_symmetry.space_group_name_H-M   'P 1'
#
loop_
_entity.id
_entity.type
_entity.pdbx_description
1 polymer ?
#
loop_
_entity_poly.entity_id
_entity_poly.type
_entity_poly.pdbx_seq_one_letter_code
_entity_poly.pdbx_strand_id
1 'polypeptide(L)'
;MCFLRACLKLPALCAVALLLAGCAGYHLGPVNDAMPGDKSVEVLPFNNQTLEPRLGDAVTQAVRERLQSDGTYRVVNGEGDVVVTGVITGYSRQGLSFLSSDVLTANNYQVGIVAHVVARDSVTGKVLLDKDVRGSTLVHVGSDLADAERQAMPLLAEDLAQNVTQMLAEETW
;
A
#
# COMPACT_ATOMS: atom_id res chain seq x y z
N MET A 1 -61.61 25.85 -0.57
CA MET A 1 -60.32 25.98 0.13
C MET A 1 -59.45 24.70 0.12
N CYS A 2 -59.79 23.65 -0.61
CA CYS A 2 -59.01 22.40 -0.59
C CYS A 2 -58.00 22.25 -1.72
N PHE A 3 -58.14 22.95 -2.83
CA PHE A 3 -57.26 22.87 -4.01
C PHE A 3 -55.92 23.59 -3.84
N LEU A 4 -55.81 24.59 -3.00
CA LEU A 4 -54.58 25.40 -2.84
C LEU A 4 -53.51 24.67 -1.97
N ARG A 5 -53.90 23.72 -1.12
CA ARG A 5 -52.97 22.95 -0.28
C ARG A 5 -52.33 21.78 -1.00
N ALA A 6 -52.93 21.30 -2.08
CA ALA A 6 -52.36 20.21 -2.92
C ALA A 6 -51.24 20.69 -3.81
N CYS A 7 -51.36 21.92 -4.41
CA CYS A 7 -50.35 22.48 -5.30
C CYS A 7 -49.03 22.86 -4.58
N LEU A 8 -49.05 23.11 -3.27
CA LEU A 8 -47.84 23.51 -2.51
C LEU A 8 -47.02 22.28 -2.05
N LYS A 9 -47.62 21.09 -2.02
CA LYS A 9 -46.92 19.85 -1.60
C LYS A 9 -46.13 19.19 -2.74
N LEU A 10 -46.52 19.46 -4.00
CA LEU A 10 -45.86 18.88 -5.17
C LEU A 10 -44.42 19.35 -5.35
N PRO A 11 -44.11 20.67 -5.28
CA PRO A 11 -42.71 21.15 -5.40
C PRO A 11 -41.83 20.73 -4.21
N ALA A 12 -42.39 20.59 -3.01
CA ALA A 12 -41.66 20.10 -1.85
C ALA A 12 -41.26 18.63 -1.98
N LEU A 13 -42.12 17.79 -2.56
CA LEU A 13 -41.82 16.39 -2.82
C LEU A 13 -40.76 16.21 -3.91
N CYS A 14 -40.76 17.04 -4.96
CA CYS A 14 -39.74 17.06 -6.00
C CYS A 14 -38.37 17.53 -5.44
N ALA A 15 -38.34 18.51 -4.55
CA ALA A 15 -37.12 18.98 -3.93
C ALA A 15 -36.45 17.90 -3.03
N VAL A 16 -37.24 17.13 -2.31
CA VAL A 16 -36.75 16.01 -1.49
C VAL A 16 -36.22 14.87 -2.37
N ALA A 17 -36.88 14.58 -3.49
CA ALA A 17 -36.43 13.54 -4.44
C ALA A 17 -35.10 13.92 -5.13
N LEU A 18 -34.87 15.20 -5.43
CA LEU A 18 -33.61 15.69 -5.98
C LEU A 18 -32.43 15.62 -5.01
N LEU A 19 -32.68 15.74 -3.70
CA LEU A 19 -31.64 15.61 -2.68
C LEU A 19 -31.20 14.15 -2.44
N LEU A 20 -32.00 13.16 -2.80
CA LEU A 20 -31.69 11.74 -2.69
C LEU A 20 -30.92 11.20 -3.90
N ALA A 21 -30.86 11.93 -5.02
CA ALA A 21 -30.14 11.53 -6.23
C ALA A 21 -28.61 11.79 -6.16
N GLY A 22 -28.12 12.45 -5.12
CA GLY A 22 -26.71 12.88 -5.01
C GLY A 22 -25.69 11.79 -4.61
N CYS A 23 -26.11 10.57 -4.29
CA CYS A 23 -25.19 9.51 -3.83
C CYS A 23 -24.98 8.34 -4.81
N ALA A 24 -25.42 8.47 -6.07
CA ALA A 24 -25.35 7.37 -7.04
C ALA A 24 -24.03 7.27 -7.82
N GLY A 25 -22.97 7.96 -7.41
CA GLY A 25 -21.69 7.99 -8.13
C GLY A 25 -20.55 7.17 -7.51
N TYR A 26 -20.78 6.43 -6.44
CA TYR A 26 -19.76 5.55 -5.88
C TYR A 26 -19.81 4.18 -6.55
N HIS A 27 -18.93 3.94 -7.49
CA HIS A 27 -18.61 2.60 -7.95
C HIS A 27 -17.70 1.94 -6.90
N LEU A 28 -18.28 1.05 -6.10
CA LEU A 28 -17.52 0.10 -5.28
C LEU A 28 -17.09 -1.04 -6.21
N GLY A 29 -15.85 -1.02 -6.61
CA GLY A 29 -15.27 -2.09 -7.42
C GLY A 29 -14.20 -1.58 -8.37
N PRO A 30 -13.38 -2.47 -8.94
CA PRO A 30 -12.40 -2.10 -9.95
C PRO A 30 -13.10 -1.45 -11.15
N VAL A 31 -12.50 -0.40 -11.68
CA VAL A 31 -13.06 0.42 -12.78
C VAL A 31 -13.09 -0.34 -14.11
N ASN A 32 -12.49 -1.51 -14.15
CA ASN A 32 -12.48 -2.45 -15.28
C ASN A 32 -13.22 -3.72 -14.91
N ASP A 33 -13.85 -4.38 -15.87
CA ASP A 33 -14.66 -5.60 -15.75
C ASP A 33 -13.92 -6.85 -15.19
N ALA A 34 -12.68 -6.72 -14.72
CA ALA A 34 -11.94 -7.79 -14.08
C ALA A 34 -12.47 -8.02 -12.65
N MET A 35 -12.90 -9.21 -12.34
CA MET A 35 -13.29 -9.56 -10.99
C MET A 35 -12.07 -9.58 -10.05
N PRO A 36 -12.21 -9.10 -8.80
CA PRO A 36 -11.15 -9.23 -7.80
C PRO A 36 -10.71 -10.69 -7.69
N GLY A 37 -9.40 -10.95 -7.75
CA GLY A 37 -8.83 -12.30 -7.68
C GLY A 37 -8.81 -13.10 -8.99
N ASP A 38 -9.27 -12.56 -10.11
CA ASP A 38 -9.18 -13.24 -11.43
C ASP A 38 -7.74 -13.45 -11.87
N LYS A 39 -6.87 -12.46 -11.62
CA LYS A 39 -5.44 -12.59 -11.91
C LYS A 39 -4.68 -13.12 -10.71
N SER A 40 -3.80 -14.07 -10.98
CA SER A 40 -2.88 -14.58 -9.98
C SER A 40 -1.56 -13.79 -10.00
N VAL A 41 -0.96 -13.62 -8.83
CA VAL A 41 0.34 -12.97 -8.66
C VAL A 41 1.30 -13.87 -7.93
N GLU A 42 2.48 -14.03 -8.49
CA GLU A 42 3.62 -14.68 -7.85
C GLU A 42 4.58 -13.60 -7.37
N VAL A 43 4.92 -13.61 -6.09
CA VAL A 43 5.92 -12.72 -5.51
C VAL A 43 7.20 -13.51 -5.27
N LEU A 44 8.23 -13.24 -6.04
CA LEU A 44 9.55 -13.83 -5.83
C LEU A 44 10.26 -13.19 -4.62
N PRO A 45 11.18 -13.90 -3.97
CA PRO A 45 11.94 -13.33 -2.86
C PRO A 45 12.66 -12.04 -3.26
N PHE A 46 12.50 -10.99 -2.46
CA PHE A 46 13.19 -9.72 -2.67
C PHE A 46 14.69 -9.89 -2.38
N ASN A 47 15.50 -9.47 -3.34
CA ASN A 47 16.95 -9.46 -3.16
C ASN A 47 17.36 -8.27 -2.30
N ASN A 48 18.10 -8.53 -1.22
CA ASN A 48 18.56 -7.49 -0.32
C ASN A 48 20.01 -7.12 -0.61
N GLN A 49 20.25 -5.91 -1.09
CA GLN A 49 21.58 -5.34 -1.33
C GLN A 49 22.04 -4.43 -0.19
N THR A 50 21.25 -4.31 0.89
CA THR A 50 21.62 -3.52 2.07
C THR A 50 22.38 -4.37 3.10
N LEU A 51 22.93 -3.70 4.10
CA LEU A 51 23.63 -4.36 5.22
C LEU A 51 22.66 -4.84 6.32
N GLU A 52 21.36 -4.55 6.21
CA GLU A 52 20.37 -4.97 7.20
C GLU A 52 19.93 -6.41 6.96
N PRO A 53 20.26 -7.34 7.88
CA PRO A 53 19.92 -8.73 7.71
C PRO A 53 18.40 -8.95 7.77
N ARG A 54 17.90 -9.98 7.08
CA ARG A 54 16.48 -10.39 7.04
C ARG A 54 15.49 -9.40 6.43
N LEU A 55 15.94 -8.25 5.96
CA LEU A 55 15.06 -7.26 5.36
C LEU A 55 14.37 -7.82 4.10
N GLY A 56 15.06 -8.61 3.29
CA GLY A 56 14.49 -9.29 2.11
C GLY A 56 13.33 -10.20 2.45
N ASP A 57 13.49 -11.03 3.49
CA ASP A 57 12.45 -11.95 3.94
C ASP A 57 11.23 -11.19 4.50
N ALA A 58 11.49 -10.17 5.34
CA ALA A 58 10.43 -9.35 5.93
C ALA A 58 9.60 -8.62 4.85
N VAL A 59 10.26 -8.01 3.88
CA VAL A 59 9.59 -7.32 2.77
C VAL A 59 8.83 -8.31 1.89
N THR A 60 9.43 -9.44 1.54
CA THR A 60 8.76 -10.48 0.72
C THR A 60 7.48 -10.95 1.38
N GLN A 61 7.54 -11.24 2.67
CA GLN A 61 6.39 -11.69 3.44
C GLN A 61 5.30 -10.61 3.51
N ALA A 62 5.69 -9.37 3.85
CA ALA A 62 4.76 -8.24 3.94
C ALA A 62 4.05 -7.96 2.60
N VAL A 63 4.77 -8.01 1.47
CA VAL A 63 4.19 -7.82 0.12
C VAL A 63 3.18 -8.93 -0.21
N ARG A 64 3.48 -10.19 0.12
CA ARG A 64 2.54 -11.31 -0.08
C ARG A 64 1.28 -11.14 0.76
N GLU A 65 1.43 -10.85 2.04
CA GLU A 65 0.31 -10.64 2.97
C GLU A 65 -0.56 -9.45 2.54
N ARG A 66 0.07 -8.36 2.10
CA ARG A 66 -0.67 -7.18 1.66
C ARG A 66 -1.45 -7.43 0.38
N LEU A 67 -0.85 -8.04 -0.64
CA LEU A 67 -1.54 -8.42 -1.88
C LEU A 67 -2.68 -9.40 -1.62
N GLN A 68 -2.48 -10.36 -0.72
CA GLN A 68 -3.53 -11.31 -0.35
C GLN A 68 -4.69 -10.64 0.40
N SER A 69 -4.40 -9.67 1.28
CA SER A 69 -5.42 -8.94 2.04
C SER A 69 -6.16 -7.91 1.21
N ASP A 70 -5.51 -7.34 0.20
CA ASP A 70 -6.11 -6.39 -0.75
C ASP A 70 -7.18 -7.08 -1.60
N GLY A 71 -6.93 -8.32 -2.02
CA GLY A 71 -7.88 -9.14 -2.77
C GLY A 71 -7.97 -8.82 -4.27
N THR A 72 -7.24 -7.83 -4.78
CA THR A 72 -7.15 -7.52 -6.22
C THR A 72 -6.52 -8.68 -6.98
N TYR A 73 -5.54 -9.33 -6.36
CA TYR A 73 -4.82 -10.48 -6.91
C TYR A 73 -4.95 -11.70 -6.00
N ARG A 74 -4.94 -12.87 -6.62
CA ARG A 74 -4.80 -14.14 -5.90
C ARG A 74 -3.32 -14.50 -5.82
N VAL A 75 -2.74 -14.44 -4.63
CA VAL A 75 -1.33 -14.79 -4.40
C VAL A 75 -1.12 -16.29 -4.58
N VAL A 76 -0.17 -16.67 -5.41
CA VAL A 76 0.20 -18.06 -5.70
C VAL A 76 1.69 -18.30 -5.50
N ASN A 77 2.06 -19.57 -5.29
CA ASN A 77 3.46 -20.00 -5.21
C ASN A 77 3.81 -20.72 -6.52
N GLY A 78 4.30 -19.98 -7.51
CA GLY A 78 4.61 -20.48 -8.84
C GLY A 78 3.47 -20.28 -9.84
N GLU A 79 3.83 -20.11 -11.10
CA GLU A 79 2.92 -19.98 -12.25
C GLU A 79 1.85 -18.88 -12.10
N GLY A 80 2.23 -17.74 -11.51
CA GLY A 80 1.35 -16.58 -11.46
C GLY A 80 1.21 -15.90 -12.83
N ASP A 81 0.03 -15.33 -13.12
CA ASP A 81 -0.20 -14.51 -14.32
C ASP A 81 0.68 -13.26 -14.31
N VAL A 82 0.96 -12.73 -13.12
CA VAL A 82 1.88 -11.62 -12.88
C VAL A 82 3.00 -12.08 -11.98
N VAL A 83 4.23 -11.80 -12.34
CA VAL A 83 5.42 -12.09 -11.52
C VAL A 83 6.00 -10.77 -11.01
N VAL A 84 6.07 -10.64 -9.68
CA VAL A 84 6.65 -9.49 -8.98
C VAL A 84 8.04 -9.87 -8.47
N THR A 85 9.02 -9.07 -8.86
CA THR A 85 10.41 -9.14 -8.40
C THR A 85 10.81 -7.83 -7.76
N GLY A 86 11.71 -7.88 -6.78
CA GLY A 86 12.19 -6.66 -6.14
C GLY A 86 13.64 -6.78 -5.67
N VAL A 87 14.30 -5.63 -5.67
CA VAL A 87 15.65 -5.47 -5.14
C VAL A 87 15.64 -4.33 -4.14
N ILE A 88 15.96 -4.59 -2.90
CA ILE A 88 16.10 -3.57 -1.87
C ILE A 88 17.48 -2.93 -2.04
N THR A 89 17.47 -1.66 -2.47
CA THR A 89 18.68 -0.92 -2.87
C THR A 89 19.17 0.03 -1.79
N GLY A 90 18.31 0.40 -0.84
CA GLY A 90 18.67 1.37 0.18
C GLY A 90 18.00 1.14 1.52
N TYR A 91 18.75 1.42 2.58
CA TYR A 91 18.29 1.53 3.95
C TYR A 91 18.86 2.82 4.53
N SER A 92 18.02 3.64 5.14
CA SER A 92 18.42 4.92 5.70
C SER A 92 17.86 5.15 7.09
N ARG A 93 18.58 5.93 7.88
CA ARG A 93 18.24 6.28 9.24
C ARG A 93 18.50 7.77 9.45
N GLN A 94 17.48 8.51 9.87
CA GLN A 94 17.56 9.95 10.07
C GLN A 94 17.02 10.31 11.45
N GLY A 95 17.83 10.99 12.27
CA GLY A 95 17.39 11.54 13.55
C GLY A 95 16.42 12.70 13.35
N LEU A 96 15.28 12.68 14.03
CA LEU A 96 14.23 13.70 13.91
C LEU A 96 14.17 14.62 15.14
N SER A 97 14.41 14.07 16.33
CA SER A 97 14.41 14.84 17.57
C SER A 97 15.51 14.38 18.49
N PHE A 98 15.99 15.31 19.31
CA PHE A 98 17.12 15.10 20.20
C PHE A 98 16.68 15.31 21.66
N LEU A 99 17.38 14.68 22.57
CA LEU A 99 17.13 14.89 24.00
C LEU A 99 17.51 16.32 24.39
N SER A 100 16.69 16.96 25.22
CA SER A 100 16.97 18.32 25.71
C SER A 100 18.23 18.40 26.57
N SER A 101 18.65 17.27 27.15
CA SER A 101 19.87 17.12 27.95
C SER A 101 21.11 16.77 27.13
N ASP A 102 20.92 16.25 25.90
CA ASP A 102 22.00 15.84 25.01
C ASP A 102 21.57 15.98 23.55
N VAL A 103 21.98 17.07 22.93
CA VAL A 103 21.67 17.39 21.52
C VAL A 103 22.38 16.50 20.48
N LEU A 104 23.26 15.61 20.93
CA LEU A 104 23.94 14.65 20.08
C LEU A 104 23.19 13.29 20.02
N THR A 105 22.32 13.03 20.99
CA THR A 105 21.57 11.77 21.06
C THR A 105 20.13 11.97 20.57
N ALA A 106 19.85 11.42 19.40
CA ALA A 106 18.49 11.45 18.86
C ALA A 106 17.57 10.51 19.64
N ASN A 107 16.37 10.99 19.96
CA ASN A 107 15.33 10.25 20.67
C ASN A 107 14.34 9.58 19.71
N ASN A 108 14.13 10.20 18.54
CA ASN A 108 13.30 9.62 17.48
C ASN A 108 14.08 9.60 16.18
N TYR A 109 13.96 8.48 15.48
CA TYR A 109 14.52 8.29 14.15
C TYR A 109 13.41 7.99 13.15
N GLN A 110 13.57 8.49 11.94
CA GLN A 110 12.88 7.95 10.78
C GLN A 110 13.79 6.92 10.12
N VAL A 111 13.27 5.71 9.98
CA VAL A 111 13.93 4.64 9.22
C VAL A 111 13.22 4.51 7.90
N GLY A 112 13.97 4.40 6.82
CA GLY A 112 13.45 4.29 5.46
C GLY A 112 14.14 3.20 4.66
N ILE A 113 13.39 2.57 3.77
CA ILE A 113 13.90 1.62 2.76
C ILE A 113 13.48 2.05 1.36
N VAL A 114 14.29 1.67 0.40
CA VAL A 114 13.99 1.83 -1.03
C VAL A 114 14.14 0.47 -1.69
N ALA A 115 13.14 0.08 -2.46
CA ALA A 115 13.19 -1.12 -3.29
C ALA A 115 12.83 -0.79 -4.73
N HIS A 116 13.62 -1.27 -5.67
CA HIS A 116 13.29 -1.29 -7.08
C HIS A 116 12.39 -2.49 -7.35
N VAL A 117 11.16 -2.25 -7.77
CA VAL A 117 10.13 -3.28 -7.96
C VAL A 117 9.74 -3.37 -9.41
N VAL A 118 9.75 -4.59 -9.93
CA VAL A 118 9.34 -4.88 -11.30
C VAL A 118 8.24 -5.94 -11.28
N ALA A 119 7.10 -5.63 -11.90
CA ALA A 119 6.04 -6.59 -12.15
C ALA A 119 5.89 -6.84 -13.65
N ARG A 120 5.79 -8.12 -14.04
CA ARG A 120 5.67 -8.54 -15.43
C ARG A 120 4.53 -9.53 -15.61
N ASP A 121 3.80 -9.36 -16.68
CA ASP A 121 2.87 -10.39 -17.16
C ASP A 121 3.67 -11.60 -17.64
N SER A 122 3.36 -12.79 -17.11
CA SER A 122 4.13 -14.01 -17.34
C SER A 122 3.97 -14.56 -18.76
N VAL A 123 2.81 -14.31 -19.40
CA VAL A 123 2.49 -14.81 -20.74
C VAL A 123 3.05 -13.91 -21.82
N THR A 124 2.84 -12.60 -21.68
CA THR A 124 3.22 -11.62 -22.70
C THR A 124 4.61 -11.04 -22.48
N GLY A 125 5.17 -11.16 -21.28
CA GLY A 125 6.42 -10.50 -20.87
C GLY A 125 6.30 -9.00 -20.71
N LYS A 126 5.10 -8.42 -20.84
CA LYS A 126 4.86 -6.99 -20.70
C LYS A 126 5.20 -6.54 -19.28
N VAL A 127 5.96 -5.46 -19.17
CA VAL A 127 6.22 -4.79 -17.88
C VAL A 127 4.97 -4.02 -17.48
N LEU A 128 4.42 -4.34 -16.32
CA LEU A 128 3.26 -3.70 -15.72
C LEU A 128 3.69 -2.61 -14.73
N LEU A 129 4.78 -2.86 -13.99
CA LEU A 129 5.36 -1.93 -13.02
C LEU A 129 6.88 -2.01 -13.13
N ASP A 130 7.56 -0.87 -13.12
CA ASP A 130 9.03 -0.77 -13.07
C ASP A 130 9.37 0.55 -12.37
N LYS A 131 9.43 0.52 -11.02
CA LYS A 131 9.57 1.74 -10.21
C LYS A 131 10.35 1.49 -8.92
N ASP A 132 10.97 2.56 -8.43
CA ASP A 132 11.50 2.63 -7.08
C ASP A 132 10.37 2.96 -6.10
N VAL A 133 10.14 2.05 -5.18
CA VAL A 133 9.14 2.18 -4.11
C VAL A 133 9.83 2.42 -2.79
N ARG A 134 9.27 3.27 -1.96
CA ARG A 134 9.80 3.61 -0.64
C ARG A 134 8.85 3.16 0.45
N GLY A 135 9.44 2.75 1.57
CA GLY A 135 8.74 2.55 2.83
C GLY A 135 9.46 3.29 3.94
N SER A 136 8.73 3.76 4.94
CA SER A 136 9.31 4.44 6.09
C SER A 136 8.51 4.20 7.36
N THR A 137 9.19 4.24 8.51
CA THR A 137 8.54 4.18 9.82
C THR A 137 9.28 5.02 10.84
N LEU A 138 8.59 5.40 11.89
CA LEU A 138 9.18 6.12 13.02
C LEU A 138 9.63 5.14 14.10
N VAL A 139 10.84 5.34 14.58
CA VAL A 139 11.44 4.55 15.66
C VAL A 139 11.66 5.47 16.85
N HIS A 140 11.02 5.15 17.96
CA HIS A 140 11.28 5.80 19.23
C HIS A 140 12.31 4.99 20.01
N VAL A 141 13.44 5.64 20.32
CA VAL A 141 14.52 4.98 21.06
C VAL A 141 14.24 5.08 22.54
N GLY A 142 14.03 3.93 23.17
CA GLY A 142 13.98 3.80 24.61
C GLY A 142 15.40 3.67 25.20
N SER A 143 15.74 2.46 25.66
CA SER A 143 17.05 2.15 26.22
C SER A 143 18.07 1.63 25.19
N ASP A 144 17.60 1.05 24.09
CA ASP A 144 18.43 0.45 23.04
C ASP A 144 17.86 0.70 21.63
N LEU A 145 18.68 1.31 20.79
CA LEU A 145 18.33 1.59 19.40
C LEU A 145 18.18 0.31 18.58
N ALA A 146 19.04 -0.67 18.77
CA ALA A 146 19.00 -1.90 17.99
C ALA A 146 17.73 -2.73 18.26
N ASP A 147 17.24 -2.71 19.49
CA ASP A 147 15.98 -3.33 19.85
C ASP A 147 14.79 -2.58 19.24
N ALA A 148 14.82 -1.27 19.30
CA ALA A 148 13.78 -0.42 18.72
C ALA A 148 13.69 -0.59 17.18
N GLU A 149 14.83 -0.67 16.50
CA GLU A 149 14.88 -0.94 15.06
C GLU A 149 14.35 -2.33 14.70
N ARG A 150 14.71 -3.36 15.47
CA ARG A 150 14.17 -4.72 15.23
C ARG A 150 12.65 -4.79 15.37
N GLN A 151 12.09 -4.05 16.31
CA GLN A 151 10.63 -3.96 16.49
C GLN A 151 9.95 -3.14 15.38
N ALA A 152 10.64 -2.16 14.80
CA ALA A 152 10.14 -1.35 13.72
C ALA A 152 10.21 -2.02 12.33
N MET A 153 11.06 -3.05 12.18
CA MET A 153 11.29 -3.73 10.90
C MET A 153 10.00 -4.25 10.23
N PRO A 154 9.06 -4.90 10.93
CA PRO A 154 7.80 -5.31 10.33
C PRO A 154 6.96 -4.14 9.82
N LEU A 155 6.88 -3.05 10.58
CA LEU A 155 6.13 -1.85 10.19
C LEU A 155 6.73 -1.18 8.95
N LEU A 156 8.07 -1.16 8.87
CA LEU A 156 8.81 -0.65 7.72
C LEU A 156 8.52 -1.47 6.46
N ALA A 157 8.52 -2.80 6.59
CA ALA A 157 8.20 -3.71 5.50
C ALA A 157 6.74 -3.60 5.07
N GLU A 158 5.83 -3.42 6.02
CA GLU A 158 4.39 -3.23 5.75
C GLU A 158 4.10 -1.93 4.98
N ASP A 159 4.74 -0.81 5.36
CA ASP A 159 4.58 0.46 4.65
C ASP A 159 5.08 0.35 3.20
N LEU A 160 6.24 -0.29 2.97
CA LEU A 160 6.71 -0.58 1.61
C LEU A 160 5.70 -1.47 0.85
N ALA A 161 5.20 -2.52 1.49
CA ALA A 161 4.26 -3.46 0.88
C ALA A 161 2.94 -2.79 0.49
N GLN A 162 2.46 -1.86 1.31
CA GLN A 162 1.28 -1.05 1.00
C GLN A 162 1.49 -0.23 -0.26
N ASN A 163 2.63 0.46 -0.36
CA ASN A 163 2.97 1.30 -1.51
C ASN A 163 3.16 0.45 -2.80
N VAL A 164 3.80 -0.73 -2.69
CA VAL A 164 3.92 -1.68 -3.82
C VAL A 164 2.56 -2.14 -4.30
N THR A 165 1.69 -2.55 -3.38
CA THR A 165 0.34 -3.05 -3.71
C THR A 165 -0.50 -1.97 -4.37
N GLN A 166 -0.48 -0.75 -3.85
CA GLN A 166 -1.20 0.38 -4.43
C GLN A 166 -0.72 0.68 -5.84
N MET A 167 0.59 0.79 -6.07
CA MET A 167 1.14 1.05 -7.39
C MET A 167 0.82 -0.07 -8.39
N LEU A 168 0.87 -1.32 -7.95
CA LEU A 168 0.53 -2.46 -8.80
C LEU A 168 -0.97 -2.46 -9.17
N ALA A 169 -1.84 -2.11 -8.26
CA ALA A 169 -3.27 -1.97 -8.51
C ALA A 169 -3.58 -0.82 -9.47
N GLU A 170 -2.90 0.32 -9.36
CA GLU A 170 -3.10 1.49 -10.22
C GLU A 170 -2.59 1.30 -11.65
N GLU A 171 -1.47 0.59 -11.87
CA GLU A 171 -0.83 0.41 -13.19
C GLU A 171 -1.44 -0.76 -13.99
N THR A 172 -2.17 -1.63 -13.35
CA THR A 172 -2.70 -2.86 -14.00
C THR A 172 -4.05 -2.62 -14.68
N TRP A 173 -4.63 -1.43 -14.52
CA TRP A 173 -5.95 -1.07 -15.05
C TRP A 173 -5.88 -0.09 -16.21
#